data_ca6531aee88dd63f8e34bf2696760c82
#
_entry.id   ca6531aee88dd63f8e34bf2696760c82
#
_cell.length_a   1.000
_cell.length_b   1.000
_cell.length_c   1.000
_cell.angle_alpha   90.00
_cell.angle_beta   90.00
_cell.angle_gamma   90.00
#
_symmetry.space_group_name_H-M   'P 1'
#
loop_
_entity.id
_entity.type
_entity.pdbx_description
1 polymer ?
#
loop_
_entity_poly.entity_id
_entity_poly.type
_entity_poly.pdbx_seq_one_letter_code
_entity_poly.pdbx_strand_id
1 'polypeptide(L)'
;MSATPEGRQIIFSMVNVSKIHPPQKQVLKDIYISFYYGAKIGVLGLNGSGKSTLLRIMAGVDKDYIGEIHQSPGYSIGMLEQEPKLDETKTVIECVKEAVQPIVEMLARFDEVNAKFAEPDADFDALVAEQAKLQEQLDKHDAWNLESRLELAMDALRCPPSDTPINVCSGGEKRRVALTRLLLTEPDILLLDEPTNHLDAESVAWLEHHLRDYKGTVIAVTHDRYFLDNVAGWILELDRGYGIPYKGNYSSWLEQKQERIRLEEKAESKRQQTLQRELEWIRMSPKARQSKGQAR
;
A
#
# COMPACT_ATOMS: atom_id res chain seq x y z
N MET A 1 -2.53 -23.81 -0.41
CA MET A 1 -2.15 -22.65 -1.24
C MET A 1 -2.85 -22.79 -2.59
N SER A 2 -3.88 -22.01 -2.87
CA SER A 2 -4.58 -22.07 -4.16
C SER A 2 -3.83 -21.17 -5.14
N ALA A 3 -3.15 -21.77 -6.10
CA ALA A 3 -2.59 -21.04 -7.23
C ALA A 3 -3.75 -20.49 -8.07
N THR A 4 -3.68 -19.18 -8.39
CA THR A 4 -4.61 -18.57 -9.35
C THR A 4 -4.30 -19.02 -10.77
N PRO A 5 -5.23 -18.85 -11.74
CA PRO A 5 -5.01 -19.25 -13.14
C PRO A 5 -3.78 -18.61 -13.81
N GLU A 6 -3.21 -17.55 -13.23
CA GLU A 6 -2.01 -16.85 -13.74
C GLU A 6 -0.72 -17.19 -12.97
N GLY A 7 -0.72 -18.17 -12.05
CA GLY A 7 0.47 -18.57 -11.26
C GLY A 7 0.93 -17.54 -10.21
N ARG A 8 0.15 -16.50 -9.94
CA ARG A 8 0.48 -15.45 -8.95
C ARG A 8 0.16 -15.91 -7.54
N GLN A 9 1.09 -15.69 -6.62
CA GLN A 9 0.91 -16.05 -5.20
C GLN A 9 0.06 -15.01 -4.48
N ILE A 10 -1.00 -15.46 -3.77
CA ILE A 10 -1.75 -14.60 -2.85
C ILE A 10 -0.93 -14.45 -1.57
N ILE A 11 -0.67 -13.20 -1.17
CA ILE A 11 0.13 -12.87 0.01
C ILE A 11 -0.70 -12.26 1.15
N PHE A 12 -1.86 -11.70 0.82
CA PHE A 12 -2.75 -11.08 1.80
C PHE A 12 -4.20 -11.20 1.35
N SER A 13 -5.11 -11.55 2.27
CA SER A 13 -6.55 -11.64 1.99
C SER A 13 -7.37 -11.06 3.13
N MET A 14 -8.44 -10.38 2.77
CA MET A 14 -9.48 -9.87 3.67
C MET A 14 -10.78 -10.62 3.37
N VAL A 15 -11.42 -11.18 4.40
CA VAL A 15 -12.65 -11.97 4.28
C VAL A 15 -13.73 -11.35 5.14
N ASN A 16 -14.76 -10.80 4.49
CA ASN A 16 -15.90 -10.14 5.14
C ASN A 16 -15.49 -9.03 6.12
N VAL A 17 -14.44 -8.28 5.79
CA VAL A 17 -13.92 -7.25 6.70
C VAL A 17 -14.83 -6.03 6.69
N SER A 18 -15.34 -5.69 7.89
CA SER A 18 -16.20 -4.53 8.12
C SER A 18 -15.64 -3.67 9.25
N LYS A 19 -15.76 -2.34 9.13
CA LYS A 19 -15.34 -1.38 10.16
C LYS A 19 -16.43 -0.35 10.40
N ILE A 20 -16.74 -0.16 11.68
CA ILE A 20 -17.70 0.83 12.15
C ILE A 20 -16.98 1.79 13.10
N HIS A 21 -17.02 3.07 12.83
CA HIS A 21 -16.56 4.10 13.75
C HIS A 21 -17.71 4.62 14.61
N PRO A 22 -17.49 4.89 15.92
CA PRO A 22 -18.49 5.51 16.76
C PRO A 22 -19.00 6.85 16.17
N PRO A 23 -20.32 7.21 16.33
CA PRO A 23 -21.35 6.46 17.03
C PRO A 23 -22.02 5.35 16.21
N GLN A 24 -21.85 5.23 14.89
CA GLN A 24 -22.41 4.17 14.02
C GLN A 24 -22.04 4.36 12.55
N LYS A 25 -20.97 5.08 12.23
CA LYS A 25 -20.54 5.29 10.85
C LYS A 25 -19.79 4.06 10.32
N GLN A 26 -20.47 3.21 9.54
CA GLN A 26 -19.82 2.11 8.84
C GLN A 26 -19.00 2.67 7.68
N VAL A 27 -17.69 2.47 7.71
CA VAL A 27 -16.73 2.96 6.67
C VAL A 27 -16.28 1.85 5.75
N LEU A 28 -16.19 0.60 6.23
CA LEU A 28 -15.94 -0.59 5.41
C LEU A 28 -17.07 -1.58 5.64
N LYS A 29 -17.51 -2.24 4.57
CA LYS A 29 -18.63 -3.16 4.59
C LYS A 29 -18.32 -4.39 3.76
N ASP A 30 -18.22 -5.54 4.43
CA ASP A 30 -18.07 -6.86 3.83
C ASP A 30 -16.98 -6.89 2.75
N ILE A 31 -15.81 -6.31 3.04
CA ILE A 31 -14.68 -6.30 2.12
C ILE A 31 -14.18 -7.73 1.95
N TYR A 32 -14.23 -8.22 0.71
CA TYR A 32 -13.74 -9.53 0.31
C TYR A 32 -12.75 -9.36 -0.84
N ILE A 33 -11.45 -9.38 -0.55
CA ILE A 33 -10.40 -9.11 -1.55
C ILE A 33 -9.12 -9.87 -1.21
N SER A 34 -8.39 -10.29 -2.25
CA SER A 34 -7.06 -10.90 -2.13
C SER A 34 -6.04 -10.13 -2.94
N PHE A 35 -4.84 -10.01 -2.40
CA PHE A 35 -3.73 -9.28 -2.99
C PHE A 35 -2.62 -10.24 -3.40
N TYR A 36 -2.09 -10.04 -4.61
CA TYR A 36 -1.03 -10.88 -5.17
C TYR A 36 0.34 -10.23 -4.99
N TYR A 37 1.37 -11.06 -4.85
CA TYR A 37 2.75 -10.59 -4.82
C TYR A 37 3.10 -9.80 -6.10
N GLY A 38 3.77 -8.68 -5.93
CA GLY A 38 4.18 -7.79 -7.01
C GLY A 38 3.07 -6.91 -7.62
N ALA A 39 1.82 -7.00 -7.13
CA ALA A 39 0.74 -6.15 -7.63
C ALA A 39 0.94 -4.68 -7.24
N LYS A 40 0.60 -3.75 -8.17
CA LYS A 40 0.57 -2.31 -7.95
C LYS A 40 -0.87 -1.84 -7.94
N ILE A 41 -1.35 -1.40 -6.78
CA ILE A 41 -2.76 -1.16 -6.53
C ILE A 41 -2.96 0.28 -6.07
N GLY A 42 -3.74 1.05 -6.82
CA GLY A 42 -4.23 2.35 -6.40
C GLY A 42 -5.56 2.23 -5.67
N VAL A 43 -5.70 2.87 -4.51
CA VAL A 43 -6.96 2.88 -3.74
C VAL A 43 -7.65 4.22 -3.92
N LEU A 44 -8.84 4.19 -4.49
CA LEU A 44 -9.67 5.37 -4.76
C LEU A 44 -10.94 5.37 -3.91
N GLY A 45 -11.49 6.53 -3.67
CA GLY A 45 -12.77 6.73 -2.98
C GLY A 45 -12.92 8.14 -2.44
N LEU A 46 -14.13 8.52 -2.10
CA LEU A 46 -14.43 9.84 -1.53
C LEU A 46 -13.71 10.04 -0.18
N ASN A 47 -13.60 11.29 0.25
CA ASN A 47 -13.06 11.58 1.59
C ASN A 47 -13.96 10.94 2.66
N GLY A 48 -13.33 10.24 3.60
CA GLY A 48 -14.02 9.48 4.63
C GLY A 48 -14.63 8.15 4.17
N SER A 49 -14.28 7.64 2.97
CA SER A 49 -14.71 6.31 2.50
C SER A 49 -13.99 5.14 3.15
N GLY A 50 -13.00 5.40 4.01
CA GLY A 50 -12.28 4.34 4.73
C GLY A 50 -10.93 3.94 4.13
N LYS A 51 -10.36 4.72 3.17
CA LYS A 51 -9.07 4.41 2.52
C LYS A 51 -7.92 4.21 3.53
N SER A 52 -7.66 5.22 4.36
CA SER A 52 -6.62 5.13 5.41
C SER A 52 -6.95 4.06 6.46
N THR A 53 -8.24 3.86 6.76
CA THR A 53 -8.69 2.79 7.66
C THR A 53 -8.36 1.42 7.09
N LEU A 54 -8.58 1.20 5.78
CA LEU A 54 -8.20 -0.02 5.08
C LEU A 54 -6.69 -0.29 5.22
N LEU A 55 -5.85 0.71 4.93
CA LEU A 55 -4.38 0.56 5.07
C LEU A 55 -3.97 0.26 6.52
N ARG A 56 -4.56 0.94 7.50
CA ARG A 56 -4.25 0.70 8.94
C ARG A 56 -4.66 -0.69 9.42
N ILE A 57 -5.76 -1.22 8.91
CA ILE A 57 -6.18 -2.60 9.16
C ILE A 57 -5.19 -3.57 8.52
N MET A 58 -4.78 -3.35 7.26
CA MET A 58 -3.80 -4.18 6.56
C MET A 58 -2.43 -4.17 7.26
N ALA A 59 -2.01 -3.02 7.77
CA ALA A 59 -0.77 -2.87 8.54
C ALA A 59 -0.84 -3.50 9.95
N GLY A 60 -2.01 -4.00 10.40
CA GLY A 60 -2.21 -4.52 11.75
C GLY A 60 -2.21 -3.44 12.85
N VAL A 61 -2.26 -2.16 12.47
CA VAL A 61 -2.34 -1.01 13.40
C VAL A 61 -3.73 -0.88 14.00
N ASP A 62 -4.78 -1.03 13.16
CA ASP A 62 -6.18 -1.07 13.61
C ASP A 62 -6.65 -2.53 13.66
N LYS A 63 -6.92 -3.01 14.87
CA LYS A 63 -7.37 -4.39 15.14
C LYS A 63 -8.86 -4.47 15.47
N ASP A 64 -9.55 -3.34 15.54
CA ASP A 64 -10.98 -3.25 15.85
C ASP A 64 -11.80 -3.29 14.55
N TYR A 65 -11.99 -4.49 14.01
CA TYR A 65 -12.78 -4.77 12.80
C TYR A 65 -13.52 -6.11 12.96
N ILE A 66 -14.54 -6.31 12.12
CA ILE A 66 -15.30 -7.56 12.02
C ILE A 66 -14.81 -8.29 10.78
N GLY A 67 -14.67 -9.61 10.81
CA GLY A 67 -14.18 -10.42 9.70
C GLY A 67 -12.81 -11.02 9.97
N GLU A 68 -12.17 -11.53 8.94
CA GLU A 68 -10.90 -12.24 9.03
C GLU A 68 -9.86 -11.66 8.08
N ILE A 69 -8.61 -11.67 8.51
CA ILE A 69 -7.45 -11.29 7.70
C ILE A 69 -6.48 -12.47 7.68
N HIS A 70 -6.05 -12.83 6.48
CA HIS A 70 -5.06 -13.86 6.26
C HIS A 70 -3.83 -13.25 5.58
N GLN A 71 -2.73 -13.13 6.32
CA GLN A 71 -1.41 -12.80 5.79
C GLN A 71 -0.62 -14.08 5.60
N SER A 72 -0.05 -14.28 4.42
CA SER A 72 0.87 -15.41 4.19
C SER A 72 2.13 -15.24 5.04
N PRO A 73 2.60 -16.30 5.71
CA PRO A 73 3.77 -16.22 6.56
C PRO A 73 5.03 -15.87 5.74
N GLY A 74 5.95 -15.13 6.37
CA GLY A 74 7.23 -14.74 5.77
C GLY A 74 7.22 -13.46 4.95
N TYR A 75 6.08 -12.78 4.82
CA TYR A 75 5.98 -11.48 4.13
C TYR A 75 5.93 -10.33 5.13
N SER A 76 6.80 -9.35 4.92
CA SER A 76 6.86 -8.11 5.70
C SER A 76 5.89 -7.06 5.18
N ILE A 77 5.34 -6.24 6.09
CA ILE A 77 4.46 -5.11 5.76
C ILE A 77 5.09 -3.83 6.28
N GLY A 78 5.22 -2.83 5.42
CA GLY A 78 5.62 -1.48 5.79
C GLY A 78 4.55 -0.47 5.41
N MET A 79 4.32 0.54 6.25
CA MET A 79 3.30 1.56 6.03
C MET A 79 3.85 2.96 6.22
N LEU A 80 3.55 3.84 5.26
CA LEU A 80 3.68 5.28 5.41
C LEU A 80 2.34 5.84 5.90
N GLU A 81 2.29 6.27 7.15
CA GLU A 81 1.13 7.00 7.68
C GLU A 81 1.11 8.46 7.21
N GLN A 82 -0.07 9.07 7.26
CA GLN A 82 -0.25 10.48 6.90
C GLN A 82 0.61 11.42 7.79
N GLU A 83 0.72 11.09 9.07
CA GLU A 83 1.59 11.78 10.04
C GLU A 83 2.55 10.76 10.66
N PRO A 84 3.72 10.53 10.03
CA PRO A 84 4.66 9.53 10.52
C PRO A 84 5.32 9.98 11.83
N LYS A 85 5.42 9.04 12.75
CA LYS A 85 6.14 9.26 14.01
C LYS A 85 7.61 8.90 13.81
N LEU A 86 8.49 9.87 13.92
CA LEU A 86 9.93 9.69 13.94
C LEU A 86 10.46 9.99 15.35
N ASP A 87 11.60 9.42 15.67
CA ASP A 87 12.30 9.71 16.91
C ASP A 87 12.92 11.13 16.85
N GLU A 88 12.34 12.05 17.59
CA GLU A 88 12.75 13.47 17.60
C GLU A 88 14.13 13.71 18.25
N THR A 89 14.71 12.71 18.89
CA THR A 89 16.06 12.80 19.49
C THR A 89 17.17 12.53 18.48
N LYS A 90 16.82 12.04 17.29
CA LYS A 90 17.76 11.63 16.23
C LYS A 90 17.90 12.68 15.14
N THR A 91 18.97 12.54 14.38
CA THR A 91 19.17 13.26 13.12
C THR A 91 18.48 12.54 11.95
N VAL A 92 18.39 13.21 10.80
CA VAL A 92 17.79 12.66 9.57
C VAL A 92 18.50 11.36 9.16
N ILE A 93 19.84 11.37 9.13
CA ILE A 93 20.59 10.16 8.71
C ILE A 93 20.45 9.02 9.70
N GLU A 94 20.39 9.28 11.00
CA GLU A 94 20.15 8.24 12.01
C GLU A 94 18.79 7.60 11.84
N CYS A 95 17.73 8.38 11.57
CA CYS A 95 16.40 7.86 11.28
C CYS A 95 16.36 7.03 9.98
N VAL A 96 17.08 7.45 8.96
CA VAL A 96 17.13 6.72 7.68
C VAL A 96 17.93 5.42 7.83
N LYS A 97 19.04 5.43 8.59
CA LYS A 97 19.84 4.22 8.89
C LYS A 97 19.09 3.14 9.65
N GLU A 98 18.02 3.49 10.39
CA GLU A 98 17.16 2.48 11.04
C GLU A 98 16.59 1.44 10.06
N ALA A 99 16.29 1.85 8.83
CA ALA A 99 15.77 0.96 7.79
C ALA A 99 16.73 -0.18 7.41
N VAL A 100 18.02 0.10 7.55
CA VAL A 100 19.11 -0.77 7.13
C VAL A 100 19.97 -1.21 8.32
N GLN A 101 19.43 -1.10 9.53
CA GLN A 101 20.13 -1.43 10.77
C GLN A 101 20.83 -2.81 10.75
N PRO A 102 20.22 -3.90 10.24
CA PRO A 102 20.91 -5.18 10.15
C PRO A 102 22.19 -5.14 9.29
N ILE A 103 22.19 -4.32 8.23
CA ILE A 103 23.34 -4.15 7.35
C ILE A 103 24.43 -3.34 8.07
N VAL A 104 24.02 -2.27 8.76
CA VAL A 104 24.94 -1.44 9.57
C VAL A 104 25.62 -2.29 10.66
N GLU A 105 24.87 -3.15 11.34
CA GLU A 105 25.40 -4.06 12.36
C GLU A 105 26.36 -5.10 11.75
N MET A 106 26.06 -5.64 10.57
CA MET A 106 26.98 -6.54 9.87
C MET A 106 28.29 -5.86 9.47
N LEU A 107 28.23 -4.60 8.99
CA LEU A 107 29.43 -3.81 8.68
C LEU A 107 30.28 -3.58 9.93
N ALA A 108 29.65 -3.13 11.03
CA ALA A 108 30.34 -2.93 12.30
C ALA A 108 30.99 -4.21 12.80
N ARG A 109 30.27 -5.35 12.68
CA ARG A 109 30.81 -6.66 13.07
C ARG A 109 31.99 -7.09 12.20
N PHE A 110 31.93 -6.82 10.89
CA PHE A 110 33.03 -7.08 9.98
C PHE A 110 34.28 -6.28 10.34
N ASP A 111 34.13 -5.01 10.72
CA ASP A 111 35.23 -4.14 11.18
C ASP A 111 35.80 -4.64 12.51
N GLU A 112 34.95 -5.09 13.45
CA GLU A 112 35.41 -5.71 14.73
C GLU A 112 36.24 -6.98 14.48
N VAL A 113 35.78 -7.84 13.56
CA VAL A 113 36.50 -9.06 13.19
C VAL A 113 37.86 -8.71 12.59
N ASN A 114 37.89 -7.71 11.69
CA ASN A 114 39.16 -7.24 11.12
C ASN A 114 40.11 -6.67 12.15
N ALA A 115 39.62 -5.93 13.15
CA ALA A 115 40.46 -5.41 14.24
C ALA A 115 41.08 -6.54 15.10
N LYS A 116 40.33 -7.63 15.32
CA LYS A 116 40.80 -8.76 16.12
C LYS A 116 41.97 -9.54 15.50
N PHE A 117 42.21 -9.46 14.21
CA PHE A 117 43.40 -10.02 13.58
C PHE A 117 44.71 -9.41 14.08
N ALA A 118 44.67 -8.22 14.70
CA ALA A 118 45.83 -7.58 15.29
C ALA A 118 46.12 -8.05 16.75
N GLU A 119 45.26 -8.83 17.37
CA GLU A 119 45.41 -9.30 18.74
C GLU A 119 46.40 -10.45 18.80
N PRO A 120 47.30 -10.47 19.82
CA PRO A 120 48.38 -11.51 19.91
C PRO A 120 47.84 -12.94 20.07
N ASP A 121 46.67 -13.12 20.70
CA ASP A 121 46.08 -14.42 21.03
C ASP A 121 44.89 -14.74 20.10
N ALA A 122 44.83 -14.16 18.89
CA ALA A 122 43.72 -14.34 17.96
C ALA A 122 43.64 -15.77 17.43
N ASP A 123 42.41 -16.32 17.44
CA ASP A 123 42.10 -17.56 16.72
C ASP A 123 41.89 -17.24 15.24
N PHE A 124 42.97 -17.32 14.46
CA PHE A 124 42.95 -16.95 13.03
C PHE A 124 41.99 -17.80 12.20
N ASP A 125 41.84 -19.09 12.50
CA ASP A 125 40.94 -19.96 11.72
C ASP A 125 39.49 -19.61 11.95
N ALA A 126 39.08 -19.34 13.20
CA ALA A 126 37.73 -18.88 13.53
C ALA A 126 37.45 -17.51 12.95
N LEU A 127 38.40 -16.56 13.04
CA LEU A 127 38.23 -15.21 12.48
C LEU A 127 38.10 -15.21 10.96
N VAL A 128 38.91 -16.00 10.25
CA VAL A 128 38.81 -16.13 8.77
C VAL A 128 37.44 -16.69 8.36
N ALA A 129 36.96 -17.74 9.08
CA ALA A 129 35.65 -18.33 8.80
C ALA A 129 34.49 -17.32 9.03
N GLU A 130 34.55 -16.56 10.14
CA GLU A 130 33.56 -15.52 10.44
C GLU A 130 33.60 -14.37 9.41
N GLN A 131 34.80 -13.88 9.05
CA GLN A 131 35.02 -12.83 8.07
C GLN A 131 34.44 -13.24 6.71
N ALA A 132 34.75 -14.45 6.24
CA ALA A 132 34.25 -14.95 4.94
C ALA A 132 32.71 -15.00 4.91
N LYS A 133 32.09 -15.46 6.02
CA LYS A 133 30.60 -15.48 6.12
C LYS A 133 29.99 -14.10 6.13
N LEU A 134 30.57 -13.15 6.86
CA LEU A 134 30.11 -11.76 6.89
C LEU A 134 30.27 -11.10 5.53
N GLN A 135 31.42 -11.32 4.86
CA GLN A 135 31.67 -10.79 3.52
C GLN A 135 30.65 -11.29 2.50
N GLU A 136 30.34 -12.59 2.48
CA GLU A 136 29.30 -13.14 1.61
C GLU A 136 27.92 -12.48 1.84
N GLN A 137 27.58 -12.23 3.09
CA GLN A 137 26.32 -11.54 3.43
C GLN A 137 26.33 -10.07 3.02
N LEU A 138 27.43 -9.35 3.26
CA LEU A 138 27.59 -7.95 2.87
C LEU A 138 27.56 -7.78 1.35
N ASP A 139 28.21 -8.68 0.59
CA ASP A 139 28.18 -8.68 -0.87
C ASP A 139 26.76 -8.93 -1.40
N LYS A 140 26.02 -9.86 -0.79
CA LYS A 140 24.63 -10.17 -1.15
C LYS A 140 23.69 -8.96 -0.98
N HIS A 141 23.95 -8.11 0.00
CA HIS A 141 23.15 -6.93 0.30
C HIS A 141 23.71 -5.64 -0.32
N ASP A 142 24.76 -5.72 -1.15
CA ASP A 142 25.48 -4.54 -1.69
C ASP A 142 25.81 -3.51 -0.59
N ALA A 143 26.30 -4.01 0.55
CA ALA A 143 26.51 -3.23 1.75
C ALA A 143 27.65 -2.22 1.64
N TRP A 144 28.62 -2.46 0.76
CA TRP A 144 29.78 -1.59 0.54
C TRP A 144 29.41 -0.22 -0.05
N ASN A 145 28.27 -0.14 -0.75
CA ASN A 145 27.75 1.08 -1.34
C ASN A 145 26.60 1.68 -0.49
N LEU A 146 26.45 1.22 0.76
CA LEU A 146 25.30 1.60 1.60
C LEU A 146 25.17 3.12 1.75
N GLU A 147 26.23 3.83 2.10
CA GLU A 147 26.18 5.28 2.30
C GLU A 147 25.74 6.02 1.02
N SER A 148 26.30 5.65 -0.13
CA SER A 148 25.89 6.24 -1.41
C SER A 148 24.43 5.94 -1.76
N ARG A 149 23.93 4.76 -1.42
CA ARG A 149 22.50 4.41 -1.59
C ARG A 149 21.59 5.24 -0.71
N LEU A 150 21.98 5.47 0.55
CA LEU A 150 21.25 6.32 1.48
C LEU A 150 21.20 7.76 1.00
N GLU A 151 22.35 8.32 0.60
CA GLU A 151 22.45 9.67 0.05
C GLU A 151 21.61 9.85 -1.21
N LEU A 152 21.68 8.92 -2.15
CA LEU A 152 20.87 8.92 -3.37
C LEU A 152 19.37 8.92 -3.09
N ALA A 153 18.91 8.10 -2.15
CA ALA A 153 17.50 8.04 -1.78
C ALA A 153 17.04 9.33 -1.06
N MET A 154 17.90 9.88 -0.21
CA MET A 154 17.64 11.14 0.48
C MET A 154 17.58 12.33 -0.49
N ASP A 155 18.51 12.41 -1.45
CA ASP A 155 18.54 13.46 -2.48
C ASP A 155 17.32 13.37 -3.40
N ALA A 156 16.97 12.18 -3.87
CA ALA A 156 15.84 11.95 -4.75
C ALA A 156 14.50 12.41 -4.15
N LEU A 157 14.34 12.25 -2.85
CA LEU A 157 13.16 12.71 -2.11
C LEU A 157 13.36 14.07 -1.43
N ARG A 158 14.47 14.74 -1.71
CA ARG A 158 14.83 16.06 -1.15
C ARG A 158 14.66 16.12 0.37
N CYS A 159 15.22 15.12 1.05
CA CYS A 159 15.29 15.14 2.50
C CYS A 159 16.12 16.33 2.99
N PRO A 160 15.91 16.80 4.23
CA PRO A 160 16.81 17.78 4.85
C PRO A 160 18.26 17.24 4.94
N PRO A 161 19.26 18.09 5.13
CA PRO A 161 20.64 17.67 5.35
C PRO A 161 20.75 16.57 6.41
N SER A 162 21.67 15.65 6.22
CA SER A 162 21.81 14.42 7.02
C SER A 162 21.98 14.64 8.52
N ASP A 163 22.62 15.75 8.91
CA ASP A 163 22.90 16.17 10.29
C ASP A 163 21.76 16.96 10.95
N THR A 164 20.67 17.26 10.20
CA THR A 164 19.53 18.02 10.71
C THR A 164 18.78 17.21 11.77
N PRO A 165 18.54 17.75 12.97
CA PRO A 165 17.74 17.08 13.99
C PRO A 165 16.26 16.96 13.55
N ILE A 166 15.62 15.83 13.82
CA ILE A 166 14.23 15.59 13.44
C ILE A 166 13.24 16.56 14.08
N ASN A 167 13.52 17.01 15.30
CA ASN A 167 12.64 17.94 16.04
C ASN A 167 12.50 19.32 15.39
N VAL A 168 13.47 19.75 14.56
CA VAL A 168 13.42 21.04 13.84
C VAL A 168 12.84 20.89 12.42
N CYS A 169 12.65 19.66 11.93
CA CYS A 169 12.07 19.41 10.62
C CYS A 169 10.58 19.76 10.60
N SER A 170 10.13 20.36 9.50
CA SER A 170 8.71 20.56 9.20
C SER A 170 7.98 19.24 9.02
N GLY A 171 6.64 19.23 9.10
CA GLY A 171 5.84 18.02 8.87
C GLY A 171 6.07 17.38 7.49
N GLY A 172 6.25 18.20 6.45
CA GLY A 172 6.56 17.71 5.11
C GLY A 172 7.96 17.09 5.02
N GLU A 173 8.95 17.64 5.70
CA GLU A 173 10.29 17.08 5.78
C GLU A 173 10.32 15.76 6.56
N LYS A 174 9.69 15.72 7.73
CA LYS A 174 9.51 14.46 8.49
C LYS A 174 8.89 13.37 7.65
N ARG A 175 7.92 13.73 6.81
CA ARG A 175 7.24 12.79 5.92
C ARG A 175 8.17 12.27 4.82
N ARG A 176 8.99 13.12 4.20
CA ARG A 176 10.00 12.70 3.21
C ARG A 176 11.04 11.76 3.83
N VAL A 177 11.53 12.07 5.03
CA VAL A 177 12.44 11.18 5.78
C VAL A 177 11.80 9.83 6.08
N ALA A 178 10.54 9.81 6.53
CA ALA A 178 9.81 8.58 6.80
C ALA A 178 9.57 7.75 5.53
N LEU A 179 9.26 8.39 4.40
CA LEU A 179 9.11 7.73 3.11
C LEU A 179 10.45 7.12 2.67
N THR A 180 11.55 7.88 2.74
CA THR A 180 12.89 7.40 2.41
C THR A 180 13.26 6.17 3.25
N ARG A 181 13.07 6.26 4.58
CA ARG A 181 13.30 5.14 5.49
C ARG A 181 12.48 3.91 5.08
N LEU A 182 11.19 4.10 4.80
CA LEU A 182 10.29 3.00 4.43
C LEU A 182 10.69 2.33 3.11
N LEU A 183 11.06 3.11 2.08
CA LEU A 183 11.49 2.57 0.79
C LEU A 183 12.80 1.78 0.92
N LEU A 184 13.73 2.21 1.76
CA LEU A 184 14.99 1.52 2.02
C LEU A 184 14.82 0.22 2.84
N THR A 185 13.71 0.08 3.59
CA THR A 185 13.38 -1.18 4.30
C THR A 185 12.95 -2.28 3.31
N GLU A 186 12.50 -1.92 2.11
CA GLU A 186 12.04 -2.81 1.05
C GLU A 186 11.04 -3.90 1.52
N PRO A 187 9.94 -3.55 2.22
CA PRO A 187 8.98 -4.55 2.68
C PRO A 187 8.27 -5.25 1.52
N ASP A 188 7.84 -6.50 1.70
CA ASP A 188 7.12 -7.26 0.67
C ASP A 188 5.76 -6.66 0.31
N ILE A 189 5.12 -5.99 1.28
CA ILE A 189 3.87 -5.24 1.11
C ILE A 189 4.10 -3.81 1.57
N LEU A 190 4.05 -2.88 0.63
CA LEU A 190 4.26 -1.46 0.86
C LEU A 190 2.91 -0.73 0.82
N LEU A 191 2.53 -0.14 1.95
CA LEU A 191 1.28 0.61 2.13
C LEU A 191 1.59 2.11 2.20
N LEU A 192 1.07 2.88 1.25
CA LEU A 192 1.35 4.31 1.12
C LEU A 192 0.05 5.12 1.22
N ASP A 193 -0.04 5.97 2.23
CA ASP A 193 -1.17 6.91 2.38
C ASP A 193 -0.75 8.31 1.92
N GLU A 194 -1.24 8.73 0.74
CA GLU A 194 -0.93 10.00 0.07
C GLU A 194 0.58 10.25 -0.13
N PRO A 195 1.33 9.33 -0.77
CA PRO A 195 2.79 9.41 -0.84
C PRO A 195 3.32 10.60 -1.63
N THR A 196 2.54 11.17 -2.55
CA THR A 196 2.92 12.31 -3.39
C THR A 196 2.76 13.66 -2.69
N ASN A 197 2.07 13.72 -1.54
CA ASN A 197 1.90 14.97 -0.80
C ASN A 197 3.23 15.51 -0.29
N HIS A 198 3.47 16.80 -0.48
CA HIS A 198 4.68 17.52 -0.12
C HIS A 198 5.93 17.13 -0.92
N LEU A 199 5.78 16.40 -2.03
CA LEU A 199 6.84 16.14 -3.00
C LEU A 199 6.72 17.14 -4.16
N ASP A 200 7.88 17.51 -4.72
CA ASP A 200 7.91 18.23 -5.99
C ASP A 200 7.82 17.27 -7.19
N ALA A 201 7.71 17.80 -8.39
CA ALA A 201 7.51 17.02 -9.60
C ALA A 201 8.66 16.03 -9.89
N GLU A 202 9.91 16.39 -9.56
CA GLU A 202 11.07 15.52 -9.77
C GLU A 202 11.05 14.34 -8.79
N SER A 203 10.78 14.61 -7.52
CA SER A 203 10.65 13.57 -6.49
C SER A 203 9.45 12.64 -6.77
N VAL A 204 8.33 13.17 -7.28
CA VAL A 204 7.18 12.35 -7.69
C VAL A 204 7.57 11.44 -8.86
N ALA A 205 8.23 11.97 -9.90
CA ALA A 205 8.67 11.17 -11.05
C ALA A 205 9.65 10.06 -10.65
N TRP A 206 10.57 10.37 -9.75
CA TRP A 206 11.48 9.36 -9.20
C TRP A 206 10.73 8.28 -8.42
N LEU A 207 9.77 8.67 -7.56
CA LEU A 207 8.96 7.74 -6.78
C LEU A 207 8.12 6.84 -7.68
N GLU A 208 7.48 7.38 -8.72
CA GLU A 208 6.74 6.61 -9.72
C GLU A 208 7.61 5.53 -10.38
N HIS A 209 8.84 5.91 -10.79
CA HIS A 209 9.78 4.98 -11.38
C HIS A 209 10.19 3.89 -10.40
N HIS A 210 10.56 4.27 -9.18
CA HIS A 210 10.96 3.36 -8.11
C HIS A 210 9.84 2.36 -7.77
N LEU A 211 8.59 2.83 -7.62
CA LEU A 211 7.45 1.97 -7.27
C LEU A 211 7.00 1.06 -8.42
N ARG A 212 7.16 1.48 -9.66
CA ARG A 212 6.90 0.63 -10.83
C ARG A 212 7.82 -0.58 -10.86
N ASP A 213 9.11 -0.36 -10.57
CA ASP A 213 10.14 -1.40 -10.58
C ASP A 213 10.24 -2.18 -9.27
N TYR A 214 9.50 -1.74 -8.24
CA TYR A 214 9.47 -2.38 -6.93
C TYR A 214 9.03 -3.84 -7.03
N LYS A 215 9.79 -4.77 -6.44
CA LYS A 215 9.49 -6.22 -6.55
C LYS A 215 8.26 -6.63 -5.75
N GLY A 216 8.05 -6.02 -4.58
CA GLY A 216 6.93 -6.30 -3.69
C GLY A 216 5.60 -5.71 -4.18
N THR A 217 4.57 -5.95 -3.41
CA THR A 217 3.22 -5.40 -3.63
C THR A 217 3.14 -3.98 -3.12
N VAL A 218 2.61 -3.07 -3.93
CA VAL A 218 2.41 -1.67 -3.54
C VAL A 218 0.91 -1.38 -3.51
N ILE A 219 0.45 -0.81 -2.41
CA ILE A 219 -0.93 -0.34 -2.24
C ILE A 219 -0.86 1.13 -1.84
N ALA A 220 -1.27 2.01 -2.76
CA ALA A 220 -1.17 3.45 -2.58
C ALA A 220 -2.55 4.11 -2.60
N VAL A 221 -2.84 4.87 -1.55
CA VAL A 221 -3.96 5.82 -1.52
C VAL A 221 -3.44 7.14 -2.02
N THR A 222 -3.99 7.69 -3.09
CA THR A 222 -3.65 9.03 -3.56
C THR A 222 -4.77 9.62 -4.42
N HIS A 223 -4.80 10.95 -4.49
CA HIS A 223 -5.65 11.71 -5.39
C HIS A 223 -4.93 12.11 -6.69
N ASP A 224 -3.66 11.79 -6.81
CA ASP A 224 -2.86 12.06 -8.00
C ASP A 224 -3.15 11.02 -9.09
N ARG A 225 -3.92 11.47 -10.10
CA ARG A 225 -4.32 10.61 -11.23
C ARG A 225 -3.15 10.22 -12.13
N TYR A 226 -2.16 11.09 -12.28
CA TYR A 226 -0.99 10.81 -13.12
C TYR A 226 -0.10 9.74 -12.46
N PHE A 227 0.11 9.87 -11.16
CA PHE A 227 0.78 8.84 -10.38
C PHE A 227 0.09 7.47 -10.53
N LEU A 228 -1.24 7.42 -10.42
CA LEU A 228 -1.98 6.17 -10.57
C LEU A 228 -1.94 5.62 -12.01
N ASP A 229 -1.91 6.47 -13.03
CA ASP A 229 -1.75 6.02 -14.41
C ASP A 229 -0.36 5.41 -14.68
N ASN A 230 0.68 5.94 -14.03
CA ASN A 230 2.06 5.50 -14.23
C ASN A 230 2.44 4.28 -13.40
N VAL A 231 1.84 4.10 -12.20
CA VAL A 231 2.25 3.06 -11.23
C VAL A 231 1.24 1.93 -11.13
N ALA A 232 -0.08 2.21 -11.12
CA ALA A 232 -1.07 1.22 -10.80
C ALA A 232 -1.38 0.27 -11.97
N GLY A 233 -1.40 -1.03 -11.69
CA GLY A 233 -1.94 -2.07 -12.58
C GLY A 233 -3.34 -2.54 -12.17
N TRP A 234 -3.79 -2.11 -10.99
CA TRP A 234 -5.12 -2.36 -10.45
C TRP A 234 -5.60 -1.14 -9.68
N ILE A 235 -6.90 -0.88 -9.74
CA ILE A 235 -7.57 0.12 -8.92
C ILE A 235 -8.57 -0.58 -8.01
N LEU A 236 -8.49 -0.29 -6.71
CA LEU A 236 -9.48 -0.67 -5.72
C LEU A 236 -10.31 0.56 -5.36
N GLU A 237 -11.54 0.60 -5.83
CA GLU A 237 -12.48 1.68 -5.48
C GLU A 237 -13.22 1.34 -4.18
N LEU A 238 -13.18 2.24 -3.19
CA LEU A 238 -14.04 2.19 -2.01
C LEU A 238 -15.28 3.04 -2.26
N ASP A 239 -16.40 2.38 -2.60
CA ASP A 239 -17.69 3.01 -2.86
C ASP A 239 -18.75 2.52 -1.86
N ARG A 240 -19.32 3.44 -1.07
CA ARG A 240 -20.34 3.16 -0.06
C ARG A 240 -19.95 2.05 0.94
N GLY A 241 -18.66 1.96 1.25
CA GLY A 241 -18.08 0.96 2.16
C GLY A 241 -17.67 -0.35 1.47
N TYR A 242 -18.03 -0.59 0.22
CA TYR A 242 -17.64 -1.78 -0.53
C TYR A 242 -16.32 -1.55 -1.27
N GLY A 243 -15.51 -2.59 -1.39
CA GLY A 243 -14.28 -2.61 -2.18
C GLY A 243 -14.53 -3.23 -3.54
N ILE A 244 -14.35 -2.45 -4.61
CA ILE A 244 -14.60 -2.87 -5.99
C ILE A 244 -13.28 -2.84 -6.74
N PRO A 245 -12.71 -4.00 -7.13
CA PRO A 245 -11.47 -4.06 -7.88
C PRO A 245 -11.71 -3.85 -9.38
N TYR A 246 -10.84 -3.05 -10.00
CA TYR A 246 -10.77 -2.84 -11.45
C TYR A 246 -9.37 -3.18 -11.94
N LYS A 247 -9.27 -3.90 -13.04
CA LYS A 247 -7.98 -4.18 -13.68
C LYS A 247 -7.58 -3.00 -14.56
N GLY A 248 -6.33 -2.56 -14.42
CA GLY A 248 -5.77 -1.44 -15.18
C GLY A 248 -5.42 -0.26 -14.28
N ASN A 249 -5.02 0.84 -14.91
CA ASN A 249 -4.64 2.10 -14.30
C ASN A 249 -5.85 3.02 -14.08
N TYR A 250 -5.60 4.29 -13.70
CA TYR A 250 -6.66 5.27 -13.44
C TYR A 250 -7.54 5.54 -14.67
N SER A 251 -6.95 5.70 -15.85
CA SER A 251 -7.69 5.93 -17.11
C SER A 251 -8.62 4.75 -17.43
N SER A 252 -8.12 3.52 -17.33
CA SER A 252 -8.92 2.32 -17.52
C SER A 252 -10.06 2.19 -16.50
N TRP A 253 -9.81 2.54 -15.23
CA TRP A 253 -10.83 2.58 -14.20
C TRP A 253 -11.94 3.57 -14.54
N LEU A 254 -11.58 4.77 -15.01
CA LEU A 254 -12.56 5.81 -15.35
C LEU A 254 -13.52 5.35 -16.44
N GLU A 255 -13.02 4.70 -17.50
CA GLU A 255 -13.83 4.13 -18.57
C GLU A 255 -14.77 3.03 -18.06
N GLN A 256 -14.24 2.07 -17.30
CA GLN A 256 -15.02 0.98 -16.71
C GLN A 256 -16.10 1.50 -15.76
N LYS A 257 -15.80 2.54 -14.97
CA LYS A 257 -16.75 3.17 -14.06
C LYS A 257 -17.88 3.87 -14.81
N GLN A 258 -17.57 4.61 -15.88
CA GLN A 258 -18.58 5.27 -16.72
C GLN A 258 -19.54 4.23 -17.33
N GLU A 259 -19.04 3.12 -17.86
CA GLU A 259 -19.89 2.08 -18.40
C GLU A 259 -20.75 1.41 -17.31
N ARG A 260 -20.20 1.15 -16.12
CA ARG A 260 -20.97 0.64 -14.98
C ARG A 260 -22.13 1.57 -14.62
N ILE A 261 -21.89 2.87 -14.47
CA ILE A 261 -22.92 3.86 -14.15
C ILE A 261 -24.00 3.85 -15.24
N ARG A 262 -23.62 3.84 -16.51
CA ARG A 262 -24.56 3.79 -17.64
C ARG A 262 -25.46 2.56 -17.60
N LEU A 263 -24.89 1.40 -17.22
CA LEU A 263 -25.66 0.15 -17.08
C LEU A 263 -26.60 0.19 -15.86
N GLU A 264 -26.16 0.75 -14.73
CA GLU A 264 -26.97 0.94 -13.53
C GLU A 264 -28.16 1.86 -13.81
N GLU A 265 -27.94 3.01 -14.47
CA GLU A 265 -29.01 3.95 -14.87
C GLU A 265 -30.06 3.30 -15.80
N LYS A 266 -29.60 2.50 -16.78
CA LYS A 266 -30.50 1.75 -17.65
C LYS A 266 -31.31 0.69 -16.89
N ALA A 267 -30.70 0.01 -15.94
CA ALA A 267 -31.38 -1.00 -15.12
C ALA A 267 -32.43 -0.34 -14.21
N GLU A 268 -32.07 0.80 -13.57
CA GLU A 268 -32.99 1.57 -12.71
C GLU A 268 -34.18 2.12 -13.51
N SER A 269 -33.93 2.70 -14.70
CA SER A 269 -35.00 3.18 -15.59
C SER A 269 -35.98 2.05 -15.98
N LYS A 270 -35.48 0.86 -16.31
CA LYS A 270 -36.33 -0.30 -16.59
C LYS A 270 -37.14 -0.74 -15.37
N ARG A 271 -36.52 -0.74 -14.18
CA ARG A 271 -37.18 -1.08 -12.93
C ARG A 271 -38.31 -0.10 -12.61
N GLN A 272 -38.07 1.21 -12.77
CA GLN A 272 -39.09 2.24 -12.59
C GLN A 272 -40.25 2.08 -13.57
N GLN A 273 -39.96 1.81 -14.86
CA GLN A 273 -41.02 1.54 -15.87
C GLN A 273 -41.86 0.31 -15.51
N THR A 274 -41.22 -0.74 -15.00
CA THR A 274 -41.93 -1.95 -14.56
C THR A 274 -42.82 -1.64 -13.35
N LEU A 275 -42.29 -0.93 -12.37
CA LEU A 275 -43.05 -0.53 -11.18
C LEU A 275 -44.26 0.36 -11.55
N GLN A 276 -44.09 1.33 -12.47
CA GLN A 276 -45.18 2.14 -12.96
C GLN A 276 -46.28 1.30 -13.62
N ARG A 277 -45.91 0.34 -14.47
CA ARG A 277 -46.89 -0.58 -15.11
C ARG A 277 -47.64 -1.41 -14.07
N GLU A 278 -46.96 -1.91 -13.04
CA GLU A 278 -47.58 -2.65 -11.96
C GLU A 278 -48.52 -1.78 -11.12
N LEU A 279 -48.12 -0.53 -10.82
CA LEU A 279 -48.99 0.42 -10.12
C LEU A 279 -50.23 0.80 -10.94
N GLU A 280 -50.08 1.02 -12.25
CA GLU A 280 -51.21 1.23 -13.15
C GLU A 280 -52.16 0.01 -13.17
N TRP A 281 -51.59 -1.20 -13.24
CA TRP A 281 -52.36 -2.44 -13.20
C TRP A 281 -53.14 -2.59 -11.88
N ILE A 282 -52.54 -2.27 -10.74
CA ILE A 282 -53.18 -2.28 -9.42
C ILE A 282 -54.34 -1.23 -9.34
N ARG A 283 -54.18 -0.08 -9.97
CA ARG A 283 -55.20 0.98 -9.98
C ARG A 283 -56.35 0.70 -10.95
N MET A 284 -56.25 -0.24 -11.87
CA MET A 284 -57.32 -0.65 -12.73
C MET A 284 -58.48 -1.28 -11.97
N SER A 285 -59.74 -0.99 -12.40
CA SER A 285 -60.93 -1.62 -11.83
C SER A 285 -60.90 -3.16 -12.04
N PRO A 286 -61.61 -3.97 -11.19
CA PRO A 286 -61.63 -5.41 -11.31
C PRO A 286 -62.04 -5.93 -12.71
N LYS A 287 -62.96 -5.23 -13.42
CA LYS A 287 -63.41 -5.60 -14.77
C LYS A 287 -62.31 -5.38 -15.81
N ALA A 288 -61.49 -4.34 -15.73
CA ALA A 288 -60.39 -4.10 -16.64
C ALA A 288 -59.20 -5.04 -16.40
N ARG A 289 -59.04 -5.58 -15.17
CA ARG A 289 -58.02 -6.61 -14.87
C ARG A 289 -58.35 -7.95 -15.53
N GLN A 290 -59.60 -8.36 -15.53
CA GLN A 290 -60.03 -9.63 -16.14
C GLN A 290 -59.84 -9.65 -17.67
N SER A 291 -60.12 -8.54 -18.39
CA SER A 291 -59.96 -8.47 -19.84
C SER A 291 -58.48 -8.54 -20.29
N LYS A 292 -57.53 -8.09 -19.51
CA LYS A 292 -56.09 -8.23 -19.82
C LYS A 292 -55.53 -9.62 -19.52
N GLY A 293 -56.12 -10.35 -18.58
CA GLY A 293 -55.74 -11.73 -18.26
C GLY A 293 -56.16 -12.75 -19.32
N GLN A 294 -57.17 -12.45 -20.16
CA GLN A 294 -57.64 -13.34 -21.26
C GLN A 294 -56.88 -13.09 -22.58
N ALA A 295 -56.05 -12.06 -22.68
CA ALA A 295 -55.28 -11.74 -23.89
C ALA A 295 -53.80 -12.20 -23.85
N ARG A 296 -53.47 -13.10 -22.92
CA ARG A 296 -52.15 -13.76 -22.86
C ARG A 296 -52.24 -15.24 -23.16
#